data_b9872508ae32dd288cb43e80b8149e4f
#
_entry.id   b9872508ae32dd288cb43e80b8149e4f
#
_cell.length_a   1.000
_cell.length_b   1.000
_cell.length_c   1.000
_cell.angle_alpha   90.00
_cell.angle_beta   90.00
_cell.angle_gamma   90.00
#
_symmetry.space_group_name_H-M   'P 1'
#
loop_
_entity.id
_entity.type
_entity.pdbx_description
1 polymer ?
#
loop_
_entity_poly.entity_id
_entity_poly.type
_entity_poly.pdbx_seq_one_letter_code
_entity_poly.pdbx_strand_id
1 'polypeptide(L)'
;MQLFDEFITRLAKLKMPVYMISGNHDSAERLSFGAKLFESSDIYISQVYDGNVKKIGLEDEYGLVNVYLLPFLKPATVRHVLQRDDIESYEDGVMAALQECEVDASQRNILVAHQFVTGADRCDSEETSVGGLDNVSAEVFDKFDYVALGHIHRPQKMGRETLRYSGTPLKYSFSEVDYKKSVTIVELLEKGNVQINTVPLVPMRDMRKVRGTYMEVTAKERYTAENKMDYLQITLTDEEDVPGALQKLRTIYPNLM
;
A
#
# COMPACT_ATOMS: atom_id res chain seq x y z
N MET A 1 -3.78 13.80 -10.85
CA MET A 1 -2.54 14.60 -11.02
C MET A 1 -2.49 15.78 -10.04
N GLN A 2 -3.49 16.68 -9.98
CA GLN A 2 -3.44 17.87 -9.10
C GLN A 2 -3.24 17.54 -7.60
N LEU A 3 -3.96 16.54 -7.05
CA LEU A 3 -3.79 16.11 -5.66
C LEU A 3 -2.38 15.53 -5.39
N PHE A 4 -1.85 14.76 -6.32
CA PHE A 4 -0.51 14.20 -6.23
C PHE A 4 0.55 15.30 -6.23
N ASP A 5 0.42 16.28 -7.13
CA ASP A 5 1.33 17.44 -7.22
C ASP A 5 1.32 18.26 -5.91
N GLU A 6 0.14 18.53 -5.34
CA GLU A 6 0.02 19.19 -4.05
C GLU A 6 0.68 18.38 -2.92
N PHE A 7 0.47 17.07 -2.90
CA PHE A 7 1.04 16.19 -1.90
C PHE A 7 2.58 16.20 -1.95
N ILE A 8 3.15 16.01 -3.15
CA ILE A 8 4.62 16.04 -3.36
C ILE A 8 5.20 17.41 -2.98
N THR A 9 4.53 18.49 -3.38
CA THR A 9 4.95 19.84 -3.01
C THR A 9 4.98 20.06 -1.49
N ARG A 10 4.02 19.51 -0.76
CA ARG A 10 4.02 19.55 0.71
C ARG A 10 5.15 18.75 1.31
N LEU A 11 5.43 17.55 0.79
CA LEU A 11 6.55 16.71 1.24
C LEU A 11 7.89 17.42 1.01
N ALA A 12 8.12 17.99 -0.18
CA ALA A 12 9.33 18.74 -0.49
C ALA A 12 9.59 19.90 0.51
N LYS A 13 8.53 20.58 0.96
CA LYS A 13 8.64 21.65 1.97
C LYS A 13 9.09 21.15 3.35
N LEU A 14 8.88 19.89 3.67
CA LEU A 14 9.34 19.29 4.92
C LEU A 14 10.85 19.00 4.94
N LYS A 15 11.50 19.07 3.76
CA LYS A 15 12.95 18.78 3.60
C LYS A 15 13.34 17.40 4.15
N MET A 16 12.47 16.43 3.98
CA MET A 16 12.69 15.03 4.35
C MET A 16 12.85 14.20 3.08
N PRO A 17 13.81 13.26 3.03
CA PRO A 17 13.92 12.35 1.91
C PRO A 17 12.64 11.53 1.73
N VAL A 18 12.15 11.44 0.49
CA VAL A 18 10.94 10.69 0.12
C VAL A 18 11.30 9.64 -0.92
N TYR A 19 10.89 8.41 -0.68
CA TYR A 19 11.14 7.28 -1.56
C TYR A 19 9.82 6.75 -2.09
N MET A 20 9.67 6.71 -3.41
CA MET A 20 8.43 6.29 -4.06
C MET A 20 8.66 5.29 -5.17
N ILE A 21 7.70 4.39 -5.32
CA ILE A 21 7.65 3.42 -6.42
C ILE A 21 6.28 3.46 -7.09
N SER A 22 6.20 2.98 -8.32
CA SER A 22 4.92 2.73 -9.00
C SER A 22 4.33 1.39 -8.57
N GLY A 23 3.01 1.36 -8.39
CA GLY A 23 2.21 0.16 -8.19
C GLY A 23 1.61 -0.36 -9.51
N ASN A 24 0.80 -1.42 -9.41
CA ASN A 24 0.16 -2.07 -10.57
C ASN A 24 -0.90 -1.21 -11.26
N HIS A 25 -1.48 -0.25 -10.57
CA HIS A 25 -2.47 0.71 -11.11
C HIS A 25 -1.84 2.00 -11.66
N ASP A 26 -0.54 2.20 -11.45
CA ASP A 26 0.17 3.38 -11.93
C ASP A 26 0.71 3.18 -13.33
N SER A 27 0.85 4.30 -14.08
CA SER A 27 1.75 4.33 -15.22
C SER A 27 3.15 4.69 -14.72
N ALA A 28 4.07 3.73 -14.76
CA ALA A 28 5.45 3.93 -14.34
C ALA A 28 6.12 5.08 -15.12
N GLU A 29 5.80 5.22 -16.43
CA GLU A 29 6.32 6.29 -17.30
C GLU A 29 5.85 7.67 -16.83
N ARG A 30 4.57 7.80 -16.45
CA ARG A 30 4.01 9.08 -15.98
C ARG A 30 4.52 9.44 -14.59
N LEU A 31 4.66 8.45 -13.70
CA LEU A 31 5.16 8.67 -12.35
C LEU A 31 6.64 9.07 -12.37
N SER A 32 7.44 8.43 -13.21
CA SER A 32 8.87 8.72 -13.35
C SER A 32 9.19 9.97 -14.17
N PHE A 33 8.15 10.58 -14.80
CA PHE A 33 8.37 11.83 -15.54
C PHE A 33 8.89 12.92 -14.60
N GLY A 34 10.06 13.46 -14.94
CA GLY A 34 10.71 14.48 -14.11
C GLY A 34 11.38 13.96 -12.84
N ALA A 35 11.48 12.64 -12.62
CA ALA A 35 12.07 12.03 -11.41
C ALA A 35 13.46 12.61 -11.08
N LYS A 36 14.31 12.85 -12.10
CA LYS A 36 15.62 13.49 -11.91
C LYS A 36 15.55 14.92 -11.38
N LEU A 37 14.49 15.66 -11.70
CA LEU A 37 14.29 17.02 -11.18
C LEU A 37 13.90 16.97 -9.71
N PHE A 38 13.09 15.99 -9.32
CA PHE A 38 12.65 15.80 -7.94
C PHE A 38 13.81 15.39 -7.00
N GLU A 39 14.84 14.72 -7.51
CA GLU A 39 16.02 14.36 -6.71
C GLU A 39 16.74 15.58 -6.12
N SER A 40 16.68 16.75 -6.77
CA SER A 40 17.21 17.99 -6.20
C SER A 40 16.45 18.48 -4.95
N SER A 41 15.27 17.89 -4.68
CA SER A 41 14.44 18.15 -3.51
C SER A 41 14.35 16.93 -2.61
N ASP A 42 15.30 16.02 -2.69
CA ASP A 42 15.35 14.76 -1.93
C ASP A 42 14.13 13.84 -2.14
N ILE A 43 13.49 13.92 -3.31
CA ILE A 43 12.38 13.04 -3.68
C ILE A 43 12.87 12.05 -4.74
N TYR A 44 12.93 10.79 -4.37
CA TYR A 44 13.46 9.70 -5.18
C TYR A 44 12.29 8.85 -5.67
N ILE A 45 12.09 8.80 -6.97
CA ILE A 45 11.03 8.02 -7.62
C ILE A 45 11.68 6.88 -8.41
N SER A 46 11.13 5.65 -8.29
CA SER A 46 11.57 4.55 -9.15
C SER A 46 11.30 4.90 -10.62
N GLN A 47 12.24 4.59 -11.48
CA GLN A 47 12.04 4.67 -12.92
C GLN A 47 11.29 3.45 -13.45
N VAL A 48 10.91 3.47 -14.71
CA VAL A 48 10.51 2.26 -15.42
C VAL A 48 11.67 1.27 -15.34
N TYR A 49 11.36 0.01 -15.03
CA TYR A 49 12.40 -1.01 -14.90
C TYR A 49 13.15 -1.21 -16.22
N ASP A 50 14.44 -1.00 -16.18
CA ASP A 50 15.37 -1.07 -17.32
C ASP A 50 16.48 -2.12 -17.12
N GLY A 51 16.32 -3.00 -16.14
CA GLY A 51 17.30 -3.97 -15.69
C GLY A 51 17.98 -3.58 -14.36
N ASN A 52 17.77 -2.35 -13.91
CA ASN A 52 18.36 -1.85 -12.69
C ASN A 52 17.29 -1.47 -11.66
N VAL A 53 17.52 -1.82 -10.41
CA VAL A 53 16.73 -1.35 -9.26
C VAL A 53 17.46 -0.15 -8.66
N LYS A 54 16.78 0.98 -8.56
CA LYS A 54 17.39 2.21 -8.02
C LYS A 54 17.81 1.99 -6.57
N LYS A 55 19.08 2.21 -6.29
CA LYS A 55 19.68 2.14 -4.95
C LYS A 55 20.07 3.54 -4.48
N ILE A 56 19.70 3.90 -3.25
CA ILE A 56 20.09 5.14 -2.58
C ILE A 56 20.81 4.78 -1.27
N GLY A 57 22.03 5.31 -1.09
CA GLY A 57 22.77 5.17 0.15
C GLY A 57 22.45 6.31 1.11
N LEU A 58 22.19 5.98 2.37
CA LEU A 58 22.06 6.89 3.50
C LEU A 58 23.11 6.53 4.53
N GLU A 59 23.53 7.48 5.34
CA GLU A 59 24.51 7.24 6.42
C GLU A 59 23.99 7.84 7.72
N ASP A 60 24.10 7.08 8.80
CA ASP A 60 23.79 7.52 10.16
C ASP A 60 24.86 7.01 11.15
N GLU A 61 24.61 7.15 12.46
CA GLU A 61 25.53 6.71 13.52
C GLU A 61 25.85 5.21 13.51
N TYR A 62 25.01 4.38 12.86
CA TYR A 62 25.21 2.93 12.72
C TYR A 62 25.85 2.56 11.36
N GLY A 63 26.23 3.55 10.54
CA GLY A 63 26.88 3.39 9.23
C GLY A 63 25.90 3.44 8.04
N LEU A 64 26.25 2.76 6.96
CA LEU A 64 25.52 2.82 5.70
C LEU A 64 24.17 2.07 5.75
N VAL A 65 23.13 2.69 5.23
CA VAL A 65 21.83 2.10 4.92
C VAL A 65 21.56 2.20 3.43
N ASN A 66 21.26 1.09 2.79
CA ASN A 66 20.88 1.05 1.37
C ASN A 66 19.37 0.95 1.24
N VAL A 67 18.76 1.87 0.51
CA VAL A 67 17.34 1.84 0.15
C VAL A 67 17.20 1.48 -1.31
N TYR A 68 16.51 0.37 -1.59
CA TYR A 68 16.23 -0.13 -2.93
C TYR A 68 14.78 0.14 -3.30
N LEU A 69 14.55 0.70 -4.48
CA LEU A 69 13.21 1.05 -4.99
C LEU A 69 12.84 0.10 -6.13
N LEU A 70 12.07 -0.95 -5.82
CA LEU A 70 11.58 -1.92 -6.78
C LEU A 70 10.15 -1.56 -7.20
N PRO A 71 9.93 -1.04 -8.43
CA PRO A 71 8.58 -0.76 -8.92
C PRO A 71 7.80 -2.08 -9.09
N PHE A 72 6.49 -1.98 -9.30
CA PHE A 72 5.70 -3.16 -9.67
C PHE A 72 6.25 -3.78 -10.97
N LEU A 73 6.58 -5.06 -10.92
CA LEU A 73 7.15 -5.80 -12.04
C LEU A 73 6.15 -6.82 -12.59
N LYS A 74 6.03 -6.84 -13.92
CA LYS A 74 5.36 -7.93 -14.65
C LYS A 74 6.39 -8.87 -15.23
N PRO A 75 6.20 -10.20 -15.21
CA PRO A 75 7.15 -11.16 -15.75
C PRO A 75 7.59 -10.84 -17.19
N ALA A 76 6.62 -10.46 -18.04
CA ALA A 76 6.88 -10.11 -19.42
C ALA A 76 7.86 -8.92 -19.58
N THR A 77 7.77 -7.91 -18.70
CA THR A 77 8.69 -6.76 -18.71
C THR A 77 10.10 -7.19 -18.34
N VAL A 78 10.23 -7.96 -17.26
CA VAL A 78 11.55 -8.41 -16.78
C VAL A 78 12.20 -9.35 -17.80
N ARG A 79 11.43 -10.29 -18.36
CA ARG A 79 11.86 -11.19 -19.46
C ARG A 79 12.43 -10.41 -20.63
N HIS A 80 11.69 -9.39 -21.07
CA HIS A 80 12.11 -8.54 -22.21
C HIS A 80 13.38 -7.75 -21.90
N VAL A 81 13.45 -7.13 -20.72
CA VAL A 81 14.58 -6.28 -20.34
C VAL A 81 15.85 -7.08 -20.11
N LEU A 82 15.76 -8.21 -19.41
CA LEU A 82 16.92 -9.06 -19.10
C LEU A 82 17.26 -10.07 -20.21
N GLN A 83 16.45 -10.15 -21.28
CA GLN A 83 16.59 -11.12 -22.36
C GLN A 83 16.66 -12.58 -21.85
N ARG A 84 15.79 -12.91 -20.89
CA ARG A 84 15.72 -14.20 -20.19
C ARG A 84 14.38 -14.86 -20.41
N ASP A 85 14.32 -15.96 -21.17
CA ASP A 85 13.08 -16.68 -21.47
C ASP A 85 12.58 -17.57 -20.34
N ASP A 86 13.41 -17.84 -19.33
CA ASP A 86 13.10 -18.63 -18.14
C ASP A 86 12.25 -17.90 -17.09
N ILE A 87 11.94 -16.63 -17.29
CA ILE A 87 11.09 -15.83 -16.38
C ILE A 87 9.62 -16.06 -16.76
N GLU A 88 8.91 -16.90 -16.01
CA GLU A 88 7.51 -17.24 -16.27
C GLU A 88 6.54 -16.64 -15.26
N SER A 89 6.91 -16.59 -13.98
CA SER A 89 6.10 -16.10 -12.86
C SER A 89 6.53 -14.72 -12.38
N TYR A 90 5.69 -14.10 -11.54
CA TYR A 90 6.05 -12.86 -10.83
C TYR A 90 7.23 -13.09 -9.89
N GLU A 91 7.28 -14.25 -9.24
CA GLU A 91 8.40 -14.62 -8.37
C GLU A 91 9.71 -14.67 -9.16
N ASP A 92 9.75 -15.33 -10.32
CA ASP A 92 10.94 -15.36 -11.16
C ASP A 92 11.39 -13.97 -11.56
N GLY A 93 10.44 -13.10 -11.93
CA GLY A 93 10.73 -11.72 -12.29
C GLY A 93 11.33 -10.91 -11.14
N VAL A 94 10.74 -11.00 -9.94
CA VAL A 94 11.24 -10.30 -8.75
C VAL A 94 12.61 -10.86 -8.34
N MET A 95 12.77 -12.19 -8.32
CA MET A 95 14.05 -12.82 -8.02
C MET A 95 15.14 -12.39 -8.99
N ALA A 96 14.87 -12.39 -10.29
CA ALA A 96 15.83 -11.97 -11.30
C ALA A 96 16.23 -10.49 -11.09
N ALA A 97 15.28 -9.60 -10.89
CA ALA A 97 15.55 -8.18 -10.65
C ALA A 97 16.38 -7.94 -9.36
N LEU A 98 16.12 -8.69 -8.29
CA LEU A 98 16.86 -8.58 -7.03
C LEU A 98 18.24 -9.26 -7.08
N GLN A 99 18.46 -10.25 -7.95
CA GLN A 99 19.77 -10.83 -8.21
C GLN A 99 20.72 -9.81 -8.83
N GLU A 100 20.24 -9.03 -9.80
CA GLU A 100 21.03 -7.97 -10.44
C GLU A 100 21.43 -6.83 -9.46
N CYS A 101 20.77 -6.72 -8.29
CA CYS A 101 21.09 -5.67 -7.31
C CYS A 101 22.38 -5.93 -6.52
N GLU A 102 22.95 -7.13 -6.55
CA GLU A 102 24.13 -7.52 -5.77
C GLU A 102 24.06 -7.07 -4.31
N VAL A 103 22.93 -7.36 -3.64
CA VAL A 103 22.67 -6.92 -2.26
C VAL A 103 23.69 -7.50 -1.32
N ASP A 104 24.50 -6.64 -0.69
CA ASP A 104 25.42 -7.02 0.38
C ASP A 104 24.66 -7.22 1.70
N ALA A 105 24.43 -8.47 2.06
CA ALA A 105 23.70 -8.83 3.27
C ALA A 105 24.41 -8.43 4.58
N SER A 106 25.68 -8.03 4.55
CA SER A 106 26.38 -7.52 5.73
C SER A 106 25.99 -6.07 6.07
N GLN A 107 25.48 -5.32 5.10
CA GLN A 107 25.01 -3.95 5.25
C GLN A 107 23.54 -3.90 5.63
N ARG A 108 23.08 -2.75 6.13
CA ARG A 108 21.69 -2.50 6.42
C ARG A 108 20.94 -2.19 5.10
N ASN A 109 19.95 -3.02 4.76
CA ASN A 109 19.25 -2.94 3.48
C ASN A 109 17.75 -2.82 3.70
N ILE A 110 17.15 -1.82 3.08
CA ILE A 110 15.70 -1.60 3.01
C ILE A 110 15.25 -1.80 1.57
N LEU A 111 14.17 -2.54 1.37
CA LEU A 111 13.48 -2.64 0.09
C LEU A 111 12.12 -1.96 0.17
N VAL A 112 11.80 -1.13 -0.81
CA VAL A 112 10.45 -0.65 -1.07
C VAL A 112 9.94 -1.38 -2.30
N ALA A 113 8.86 -2.16 -2.17
CA ALA A 113 8.33 -3.01 -3.23
C ALA A 113 6.79 -2.98 -3.29
N HIS A 114 6.24 -3.28 -4.46
CA HIS A 114 4.80 -3.38 -4.65
C HIS A 114 4.48 -4.72 -5.31
N GLN A 115 4.31 -5.76 -4.48
CA GLN A 115 4.11 -7.14 -4.94
C GLN A 115 3.11 -7.85 -4.03
N PHE A 116 2.45 -8.89 -4.56
CA PHE A 116 1.63 -9.78 -3.75
C PHE A 116 2.49 -10.88 -3.15
N VAL A 117 2.63 -10.88 -1.83
CA VAL A 117 3.34 -11.95 -1.10
C VAL A 117 2.36 -13.05 -0.73
N THR A 118 2.74 -14.29 -1.00
CA THR A 118 1.92 -15.48 -0.73
C THR A 118 1.42 -15.54 0.70
N GLY A 119 0.12 -15.77 0.87
CA GLY A 119 -0.53 -15.83 2.17
C GLY A 119 -1.03 -14.49 2.73
N ALA A 120 -0.92 -13.39 1.99
CA ALA A 120 -1.52 -12.13 2.40
C ALA A 120 -3.05 -12.17 2.35
N ASP A 121 -3.69 -11.61 3.38
CA ASP A 121 -5.14 -11.42 3.41
C ASP A 121 -5.54 -10.30 2.47
N ARG A 122 -6.48 -10.56 1.57
CA ARG A 122 -7.01 -9.64 0.56
C ARG A 122 -8.39 -9.11 0.93
N CYS A 123 -8.78 -8.01 0.31
CA CYS A 123 -10.15 -7.46 0.34
C CYS A 123 -10.74 -7.36 -1.06
N ASP A 124 -12.05 -7.06 -1.14
CA ASP A 124 -12.79 -7.03 -2.42
C ASP A 124 -12.32 -5.91 -3.38
N SER A 125 -11.61 -4.91 -2.88
CA SER A 125 -11.09 -3.80 -3.69
C SER A 125 -9.72 -4.06 -4.33
N GLU A 126 -9.12 -5.22 -4.06
CA GLU A 126 -7.85 -5.63 -4.65
C GLU A 126 -8.08 -6.51 -5.87
N GLU A 127 -7.36 -6.22 -6.96
CA GLU A 127 -7.41 -7.06 -8.15
C GLU A 127 -6.80 -8.43 -7.87
N THR A 128 -7.49 -9.46 -8.33
CA THR A 128 -7.00 -10.84 -8.25
C THR A 128 -6.58 -11.31 -9.64
N SER A 129 -5.33 -11.73 -9.78
CA SER A 129 -4.91 -12.45 -10.97
C SER A 129 -5.53 -13.84 -11.01
N VAL A 130 -6.04 -14.23 -12.18
CA VAL A 130 -6.60 -15.57 -12.38
C VAL A 130 -5.50 -16.61 -12.20
N GLY A 131 -5.72 -17.57 -11.29
CA GLY A 131 -4.79 -18.68 -11.06
C GLY A 131 -3.65 -18.43 -10.08
N GLY A 132 -3.61 -17.27 -9.37
CA GLY A 132 -2.59 -16.99 -8.34
C GLY A 132 -1.16 -16.85 -8.89
N LEU A 133 -1.02 -16.48 -10.16
CA LEU A 133 0.26 -16.31 -10.84
C LEU A 133 1.06 -15.08 -10.37
N ASP A 134 0.43 -14.19 -9.59
CA ASP A 134 1.02 -12.95 -9.07
C ASP A 134 1.73 -13.13 -7.72
N ASN A 135 1.78 -14.34 -7.20
CA ASN A 135 2.36 -14.65 -5.90
C ASN A 135 3.89 -14.58 -5.93
N VAL A 136 4.46 -14.02 -4.86
CA VAL A 136 5.90 -13.99 -4.58
C VAL A 136 6.13 -14.55 -3.18
N SER A 137 7.05 -15.48 -3.02
CA SER A 137 7.38 -16.07 -1.71
C SER A 137 8.08 -15.07 -0.81
N ALA A 138 7.83 -15.15 0.50
CA ALA A 138 8.44 -14.25 1.48
C ALA A 138 9.98 -14.35 1.52
N GLU A 139 10.50 -15.53 1.24
CA GLU A 139 11.93 -15.88 1.23
C GLU A 139 12.74 -15.09 0.18
N VAL A 140 12.08 -14.63 -0.89
CA VAL A 140 12.71 -13.78 -1.91
C VAL A 140 13.31 -12.50 -1.33
N PHE A 141 12.75 -12.07 -0.19
CA PHE A 141 13.10 -10.82 0.48
C PHE A 141 14.07 -10.97 1.67
N ASP A 142 14.64 -12.16 1.91
CA ASP A 142 15.42 -12.44 3.13
C ASP A 142 16.73 -11.65 3.26
N LYS A 143 17.27 -11.14 2.15
CA LYS A 143 18.49 -10.30 2.17
C LYS A 143 18.27 -8.90 2.73
N PHE A 144 17.03 -8.50 2.97
CA PHE A 144 16.68 -7.16 3.45
C PHE A 144 16.32 -7.16 4.93
N ASP A 145 16.83 -6.17 5.67
CA ASP A 145 16.50 -5.97 7.09
C ASP A 145 15.04 -5.52 7.27
N TYR A 146 14.57 -4.67 6.37
CA TYR A 146 13.17 -4.25 6.32
C TYR A 146 12.66 -4.19 4.88
N VAL A 147 11.43 -4.65 4.68
CA VAL A 147 10.73 -4.56 3.39
C VAL A 147 9.41 -3.84 3.56
N ALA A 148 9.30 -2.65 2.98
CA ALA A 148 8.09 -1.86 2.90
C ALA A 148 7.27 -2.31 1.70
N LEU A 149 6.20 -3.08 1.93
CA LEU A 149 5.32 -3.61 0.88
C LEU A 149 4.11 -2.70 0.64
N GLY A 150 3.82 -2.45 -0.63
CA GLY A 150 2.54 -1.98 -1.15
C GLY A 150 1.79 -3.11 -1.87
N HIS A 151 0.61 -2.83 -2.37
CA HIS A 151 -0.35 -3.68 -3.06
C HIS A 151 -1.54 -4.09 -2.19
N ILE A 152 -1.31 -4.62 -1.00
CA ILE A 152 -2.38 -5.09 -0.11
C ILE A 152 -2.88 -3.95 0.77
N HIS A 153 -4.21 -3.80 0.84
CA HIS A 153 -4.87 -2.69 1.54
C HIS A 153 -4.89 -2.86 3.06
N ARG A 154 -4.80 -4.10 3.54
CA ARG A 154 -4.75 -4.41 4.98
C ARG A 154 -3.33 -4.26 5.51
N PRO A 155 -3.09 -3.45 6.58
CA PRO A 155 -1.82 -3.48 7.29
C PRO A 155 -1.57 -4.87 7.89
N GLN A 156 -0.50 -5.54 7.47
CA GLN A 156 -0.16 -6.89 7.93
C GLN A 156 1.31 -7.23 7.71
N LYS A 157 1.83 -8.14 8.52
CA LYS A 157 3.16 -8.74 8.33
C LYS A 157 3.08 -10.02 7.51
N MET A 158 4.16 -10.34 6.82
CA MET A 158 4.31 -11.56 6.04
C MET A 158 5.46 -12.40 6.60
N GLY A 159 5.11 -13.44 7.35
CA GLY A 159 6.09 -14.30 8.04
C GLY A 159 6.80 -13.59 9.20
N ARG A 160 7.57 -12.56 8.93
CA ARG A 160 8.34 -11.77 9.91
C ARG A 160 7.81 -10.34 10.03
N GLU A 161 8.04 -9.68 11.19
CA GLU A 161 7.59 -8.30 11.44
C GLU A 161 8.19 -7.29 10.44
N THR A 162 9.41 -7.55 9.98
CA THR A 162 10.18 -6.68 9.11
C THR A 162 9.85 -6.84 7.62
N LEU A 163 8.95 -7.74 7.23
CA LEU A 163 8.37 -7.86 5.89
C LEU A 163 6.89 -7.51 6.01
N ARG A 164 6.49 -6.29 5.57
CA ARG A 164 5.22 -5.75 6.02
C ARG A 164 4.52 -4.89 4.97
N TYR A 165 3.21 -5.09 4.85
CA TYR A 165 2.29 -4.16 4.20
C TYR A 165 1.90 -3.04 5.17
N SER A 166 2.11 -1.79 4.80
CA SER A 166 1.56 -0.64 5.54
C SER A 166 0.06 -0.51 5.37
N GLY A 167 -0.48 -1.08 4.30
CA GLY A 167 -1.86 -0.91 3.87
C GLY A 167 -2.13 0.44 3.23
N THR A 168 -3.39 0.68 2.89
CA THR A 168 -3.83 1.98 2.35
C THR A 168 -4.17 2.97 3.46
N PRO A 169 -4.02 4.30 3.22
CA PRO A 169 -4.32 5.31 4.24
C PRO A 169 -5.81 5.41 4.59
N LEU A 170 -6.69 5.02 3.66
CA LEU A 170 -8.14 5.04 3.81
C LEU A 170 -8.73 3.68 3.45
N LYS A 171 -10.00 3.45 3.82
CA LYS A 171 -10.79 2.31 3.38
C LYS A 171 -11.39 2.61 2.00
N TYR A 172 -11.25 1.71 1.05
CA TYR A 172 -11.76 1.86 -0.32
C TYR A 172 -12.94 0.93 -0.61
N SER A 173 -13.23 -0.01 0.29
CA SER A 173 -14.32 -0.98 0.18
C SER A 173 -14.97 -1.22 1.53
N PHE A 174 -16.25 -1.59 1.53
CA PHE A 174 -16.94 -2.05 2.75
C PHE A 174 -16.41 -3.38 3.28
N SER A 175 -15.63 -4.13 2.53
CA SER A 175 -14.88 -5.28 3.06
C SER A 175 -13.76 -4.88 4.02
N GLU A 176 -13.34 -3.61 3.99
CA GLU A 176 -12.27 -3.07 4.83
C GLU A 176 -12.75 -2.37 6.12
N VAL A 177 -14.06 -2.43 6.45
CA VAL A 177 -14.62 -1.65 7.58
C VAL A 177 -13.94 -1.94 8.92
N ASP A 178 -13.46 -3.17 9.10
CA ASP A 178 -12.79 -3.63 10.31
C ASP A 178 -11.27 -3.35 10.31
N TYR A 179 -10.72 -2.84 9.20
CA TYR A 179 -9.29 -2.57 9.09
C TYR A 179 -8.91 -1.29 9.84
N LYS A 180 -7.89 -1.39 10.67
CA LYS A 180 -7.29 -0.24 11.35
C LYS A 180 -6.17 0.31 10.48
N LYS A 181 -6.46 1.40 9.78
CA LYS A 181 -5.47 2.07 8.92
C LYS A 181 -4.42 2.77 9.76
N SER A 182 -3.15 2.68 9.33
CA SER A 182 -2.02 3.22 10.08
C SER A 182 -0.85 3.56 9.17
N VAL A 183 0.06 4.38 9.69
CA VAL A 183 1.41 4.55 9.15
C VAL A 183 2.34 3.65 9.95
N THR A 184 3.23 2.94 9.27
CA THR A 184 4.29 2.16 9.90
C THR A 184 5.52 3.04 10.10
N ILE A 185 5.99 3.14 11.35
CA ILE A 185 7.24 3.80 11.70
C ILE A 185 8.27 2.70 11.95
N VAL A 186 9.41 2.83 11.29
CA VAL A 186 10.51 1.87 11.36
C VAL A 186 11.76 2.58 11.85
N GLU A 187 12.30 2.11 12.94
CA GLU A 187 13.61 2.54 13.44
C GLU A 187 14.62 1.45 13.10
N LEU A 188 15.54 1.78 12.21
CA LEU A 188 16.60 0.88 11.77
C LEU A 188 17.89 1.25 12.53
N LEU A 189 18.18 0.50 13.56
CA LEU A 189 19.38 0.67 14.39
C LEU A 189 20.57 -0.07 13.76
N GLU A 190 21.45 -0.67 14.57
CA GLU A 190 22.54 -1.51 14.06
C GLU A 190 22.01 -2.70 13.23
N LYS A 191 22.84 -3.32 12.42
CA LYS A 191 22.49 -4.45 11.57
C LYS A 191 21.70 -5.53 12.32
N GLY A 192 20.51 -5.83 11.82
CA GLY A 192 19.60 -6.83 12.38
C GLY A 192 18.71 -6.32 13.51
N ASN A 193 18.87 -5.08 13.98
CA ASN A 193 18.00 -4.48 15.00
C ASN A 193 17.03 -3.50 14.35
N VAL A 194 15.78 -3.92 14.20
CA VAL A 194 14.70 -3.15 13.59
C VAL A 194 13.52 -3.05 14.55
N GLN A 195 13.14 -1.84 14.91
CA GLN A 195 11.97 -1.58 15.75
C GLN A 195 10.82 -1.07 14.90
N ILE A 196 9.62 -1.58 15.14
CA ILE A 196 8.45 -1.26 14.34
C ILE A 196 7.31 -0.81 15.24
N ASN A 197 6.79 0.38 14.96
CA ASN A 197 5.63 0.97 15.59
C ASN A 197 4.61 1.37 14.54
N THR A 198 3.33 1.45 14.92
CA THR A 198 2.27 1.92 14.03
C THR A 198 1.53 3.10 14.65
N VAL A 199 1.28 4.12 13.83
CA VAL A 199 0.47 5.29 14.22
C VAL A 199 -0.87 5.19 13.49
N PRO A 200 -2.00 5.10 14.21
CA PRO A 200 -3.33 5.04 13.60
C PRO A 200 -3.63 6.28 12.76
N LEU A 201 -4.25 6.06 11.60
CA LEU A 201 -4.82 7.11 10.77
C LEU A 201 -6.32 7.22 11.05
N VAL A 202 -6.77 8.42 11.42
CA VAL A 202 -8.18 8.72 11.66
C VAL A 202 -8.71 9.48 10.45
N PRO A 203 -9.61 8.88 9.64
CA PRO A 203 -10.17 9.54 8.48
C PRO A 203 -11.16 10.65 8.89
N MET A 204 -11.32 11.67 8.06
CA MET A 204 -12.35 12.70 8.26
C MET A 204 -13.76 12.08 8.21
N ARG A 205 -13.96 11.06 7.37
CA ARG A 205 -15.18 10.26 7.24
C ARG A 205 -14.76 8.81 7.16
N ASP A 206 -15.31 8.00 8.04
CA ASP A 206 -15.03 6.57 8.04
C ASP A 206 -16.02 5.80 7.13
N MET A 207 -15.75 4.52 6.89
CA MET A 207 -16.68 3.59 6.27
C MET A 207 -17.25 2.67 7.34
N ARG A 208 -18.58 2.51 7.36
CA ARG A 208 -19.26 1.67 8.35
C ARG A 208 -20.40 0.89 7.72
N LYS A 209 -20.61 -0.33 8.21
CA LYS A 209 -21.80 -1.14 7.94
C LYS A 209 -22.78 -0.97 9.08
N VAL A 210 -24.04 -0.72 8.75
CA VAL A 210 -25.15 -0.61 9.69
C VAL A 210 -26.19 -1.66 9.31
N ARG A 211 -26.65 -2.43 10.28
CA ARG A 211 -27.72 -3.43 10.11
C ARG A 211 -28.80 -3.23 11.15
N GLY A 212 -30.05 -3.31 10.74
CA GLY A 212 -31.22 -3.21 11.62
C GLY A 212 -32.49 -2.95 10.85
N THR A 213 -33.62 -2.91 11.54
CA THR A 213 -34.91 -2.51 10.94
C THR A 213 -34.86 -1.03 10.55
N TYR A 214 -35.75 -0.64 9.64
CA TYR A 214 -35.88 0.76 9.23
C TYR A 214 -36.09 1.68 10.43
N MET A 215 -36.95 1.27 11.38
CA MET A 215 -37.21 2.04 12.61
C MET A 215 -35.97 2.21 13.49
N GLU A 216 -35.20 1.14 13.66
CA GLU A 216 -33.94 1.18 14.42
C GLU A 216 -32.89 2.09 13.76
N VAL A 217 -32.73 1.96 12.44
CA VAL A 217 -31.72 2.73 11.71
C VAL A 217 -32.09 4.22 11.64
N THR A 218 -33.39 4.55 11.63
CA THR A 218 -33.86 5.93 11.59
C THR A 218 -34.13 6.54 12.96
N ALA A 219 -33.93 5.77 14.05
CA ALA A 219 -34.08 6.26 15.42
C ALA A 219 -33.15 7.45 15.69
N LYS A 220 -33.70 8.55 16.25
CA LYS A 220 -32.97 9.81 16.48
C LYS A 220 -31.76 9.58 17.39
N GLU A 221 -31.91 8.77 18.40
CA GLU A 221 -30.88 8.43 19.38
C GLU A 221 -29.68 7.80 18.70
N ARG A 222 -29.90 6.97 17.67
CA ARG A 222 -28.83 6.31 16.93
C ARG A 222 -28.06 7.28 16.05
N TYR A 223 -28.75 8.00 15.16
CA TYR A 223 -28.04 8.86 14.20
C TYR A 223 -27.48 10.15 14.83
N THR A 224 -27.88 10.50 16.06
CA THR A 224 -27.25 11.60 16.80
C THR A 224 -26.03 11.16 17.60
N ALA A 225 -25.95 9.87 17.97
CA ALA A 225 -24.81 9.31 18.68
C ALA A 225 -23.62 8.97 17.76
N GLU A 226 -23.89 8.78 16.47
CA GLU A 226 -22.90 8.35 15.49
C GLU A 226 -22.57 9.48 14.48
N ASN A 227 -21.40 9.36 13.81
CA ASN A 227 -21.06 10.30 12.73
C ASN A 227 -21.89 9.99 11.48
N LYS A 228 -22.97 10.71 11.27
CA LYS A 228 -23.85 10.53 10.10
C LYS A 228 -23.21 10.94 8.77
N MET A 229 -22.04 11.57 8.81
CA MET A 229 -21.29 11.99 7.62
C MET A 229 -20.35 10.91 7.12
N ASP A 230 -20.20 9.79 7.84
CA ASP A 230 -19.46 8.64 7.36
C ASP A 230 -20.08 8.02 6.09
N TYR A 231 -19.29 7.29 5.33
CA TYR A 231 -19.79 6.46 4.22
C TYR A 231 -20.44 5.22 4.79
N LEU A 232 -21.72 5.01 4.48
CA LEU A 232 -22.52 3.97 5.11
C LEU A 232 -23.05 2.97 4.08
N GLN A 233 -22.93 1.69 4.42
CA GLN A 233 -23.72 0.62 3.84
C GLN A 233 -24.77 0.19 4.85
N ILE A 234 -26.07 0.32 4.49
CA ILE A 234 -27.18 -0.02 5.37
C ILE A 234 -27.86 -1.29 4.84
N THR A 235 -27.98 -2.29 5.70
CA THR A 235 -28.77 -3.50 5.45
C THR A 235 -29.99 -3.47 6.31
N LEU A 236 -31.18 -3.29 5.68
CA LEU A 236 -32.46 -3.38 6.38
C LEU A 236 -32.83 -4.84 6.65
N THR A 237 -33.40 -5.09 7.82
CA THR A 237 -33.82 -6.41 8.28
C THR A 237 -35.35 -6.52 8.48
N ASP A 238 -36.11 -5.56 7.92
CA ASP A 238 -37.56 -5.61 7.92
C ASP A 238 -38.05 -6.82 7.11
N GLU A 239 -39.13 -7.48 7.57
CA GLU A 239 -39.74 -8.62 6.87
C GLU A 239 -40.43 -8.18 5.58
N GLU A 240 -40.94 -6.94 5.56
CA GLU A 240 -41.60 -6.35 4.40
C GLU A 240 -40.74 -5.24 3.80
N ASP A 241 -40.89 -5.05 2.48
CA ASP A 241 -40.24 -3.93 1.77
C ASP A 241 -40.67 -2.57 2.33
N VAL A 242 -39.71 -1.70 2.63
CA VAL A 242 -39.96 -0.34 3.10
C VAL A 242 -40.00 0.61 1.90
N PRO A 243 -41.19 1.08 1.49
CA PRO A 243 -41.31 1.95 0.31
C PRO A 243 -40.51 3.25 0.44
N GLY A 244 -39.64 3.51 -0.55
CA GLY A 244 -38.83 4.72 -0.61
C GLY A 244 -37.73 4.79 0.49
N ALA A 245 -37.34 3.66 1.08
CA ALA A 245 -36.34 3.60 2.15
C ALA A 245 -35.05 4.33 1.79
N LEU A 246 -34.48 4.08 0.61
CA LEU A 246 -33.22 4.71 0.16
C LEU A 246 -33.28 6.24 0.20
N GLN A 247 -34.37 6.83 -0.33
CA GLN A 247 -34.53 8.28 -0.36
C GLN A 247 -34.65 8.87 1.05
N LYS A 248 -35.45 8.20 1.90
CA LYS A 248 -35.63 8.64 3.31
C LYS A 248 -34.34 8.50 4.11
N LEU A 249 -33.60 7.40 3.95
CA LEU A 249 -32.31 7.19 4.63
C LEU A 249 -31.28 8.23 4.20
N ARG A 250 -31.22 8.61 2.93
CA ARG A 250 -30.31 9.65 2.44
C ARG A 250 -30.57 11.04 3.04
N THR A 251 -31.76 11.32 3.55
CA THR A 251 -32.03 12.57 4.28
C THR A 251 -31.34 12.59 5.65
N ILE A 252 -31.12 11.42 6.25
CA ILE A 252 -30.45 11.26 7.55
C ILE A 252 -28.94 11.05 7.34
N TYR A 253 -28.57 10.21 6.38
CA TYR A 253 -27.22 9.77 6.07
C TYR A 253 -26.81 10.24 4.66
N PRO A 254 -26.24 11.45 4.52
CA PRO A 254 -26.00 12.04 3.20
C PRO A 254 -25.04 11.23 2.32
N ASN A 255 -24.14 10.47 2.96
CA ASN A 255 -23.14 9.64 2.27
C ASN A 255 -23.50 8.15 2.27
N LEU A 256 -24.78 7.83 2.26
CA LEU A 256 -25.26 6.46 2.06
C LEU A 256 -24.95 5.99 0.63
N MET A 257 -24.21 4.88 0.53
CA MET A 257 -23.74 4.28 -0.73
C MET A 257 -24.59 3.10 -1.16
#